data_aa0efca987f997a19c5ca2ea5ba06b63
#
_entry.id   aa0efca987f997a19c5ca2ea5ba06b63
#
_cell.length_a   1.000
_cell.length_b   1.000
_cell.length_c   1.000
_cell.angle_alpha   90.00
_cell.angle_beta   90.00
_cell.angle_gamma   90.00
#
_symmetry.space_group_name_H-M   'P 1'
#
loop_
_entity.id
_entity.type
_entity.pdbx_description
1 polymer ?
#
loop_
_entity_poly.entity_id
_entity_poly.type
_entity_poly.pdbx_seq_one_letter_code
_entity_poly.pdbx_strand_id
1 'polypeptide(L)'
;MVSCIMHHMEGTEQLSRGDLGIHQPENEPLTTMKAEQAIAEFFDQEAAIMVRGSGTGAIRYALAAAAKAGDRILIHDAPVYSTTTVSMEMLGLIPVRADFNDLNEIKRVLNEEPDIKVALVQYSRQLIDDSYDMKEVLQTIRECKNIPIVTDDNYAVMKVEKIGCELGSDLSCFSTFKLQGPEGIGVVVGKKEYIEKIRKMHYSGGCQTQGHEAMDVLRGLVYAPVSLAIQAKTGEEILQRLKNKEVPGIKDATIANAQSKVLIVELETPNAREVLKQAEKLGALPNPVGAESKYEIAPLFYKVSGTFLAKDPTLIDRMIRINPNRAGADTVIEVLRKSIERSA
;
A
#
# COMPACT_ATOMS: atom_id res chain seq x y z
N MET A 1 -9.08 15.13 -6.55
CA MET A 1 -7.92 15.01 -7.48
C MET A 1 -8.05 15.92 -8.71
N VAL A 2 -9.11 15.81 -9.52
CA VAL A 2 -9.23 16.64 -10.76
C VAL A 2 -9.22 18.15 -10.44
N SER A 3 -9.97 18.61 -9.46
CA SER A 3 -9.96 20.02 -9.03
C SER A 3 -8.56 20.48 -8.62
N CYS A 4 -7.85 19.69 -7.82
CA CYS A 4 -6.49 20.01 -7.39
C CYS A 4 -5.51 20.10 -8.58
N ILE A 5 -5.64 19.20 -9.58
CA ILE A 5 -4.85 19.30 -10.82
C ILE A 5 -5.14 20.64 -11.53
N MET A 6 -6.41 21.01 -11.67
CA MET A 6 -6.81 22.27 -12.32
C MET A 6 -6.34 23.54 -11.59
N HIS A 7 -6.13 23.47 -10.29
CA HIS A 7 -5.58 24.60 -9.52
C HIS A 7 -4.10 24.85 -9.82
N HIS A 8 -3.36 23.80 -10.16
CA HIS A 8 -1.90 23.89 -10.34
C HIS A 8 -1.43 23.80 -11.78
N MET A 9 -2.28 23.34 -12.70
CA MET A 9 -1.93 23.14 -14.13
C MET A 9 -2.95 23.75 -15.07
N GLU A 10 -2.46 24.48 -16.07
CA GLU A 10 -3.30 24.94 -17.17
C GLU A 10 -3.78 23.79 -18.05
N GLY A 11 -4.87 23.98 -18.80
CA GLY A 11 -5.46 22.94 -19.64
C GLY A 11 -4.50 22.37 -20.70
N THR A 12 -3.65 23.22 -21.29
CA THR A 12 -2.64 22.79 -22.26
C THR A 12 -1.51 21.97 -21.62
N GLU A 13 -1.13 22.28 -20.38
CA GLU A 13 -0.14 21.51 -19.63
C GLU A 13 -0.63 20.08 -19.32
N GLN A 14 -1.94 19.94 -19.02
CA GLN A 14 -2.55 18.63 -18.75
C GLN A 14 -2.57 17.72 -19.99
N LEU A 15 -2.50 18.27 -21.19
CA LEU A 15 -2.40 17.53 -22.45
C LEU A 15 -0.95 17.25 -22.88
N SER A 16 0.02 17.84 -22.19
CA SER A 16 1.44 17.60 -22.45
C SER A 16 1.90 16.25 -21.92
N ARG A 17 3.11 15.86 -22.30
CA ARG A 17 3.82 14.72 -21.68
C ARG A 17 4.57 15.10 -20.42
N GLY A 18 4.67 16.40 -20.11
CA GLY A 18 5.53 16.94 -19.06
C GLY A 18 6.96 17.19 -19.56
N ASP A 19 7.69 17.97 -18.78
CA ASP A 19 9.06 18.37 -19.05
C ASP A 19 10.10 17.36 -18.55
N LEU A 20 11.34 17.56 -18.96
CA LEU A 20 12.51 16.76 -18.57
C LEU A 20 13.56 17.65 -17.93
N GLY A 21 14.39 17.03 -17.09
CA GLY A 21 15.52 17.69 -16.45
C GLY A 21 15.16 18.33 -15.12
N ILE A 22 15.83 19.43 -14.82
CA ILE A 22 15.63 20.19 -13.58
C ILE A 22 15.58 21.69 -13.90
N HIS A 23 14.75 22.41 -13.18
CA HIS A 23 14.66 23.86 -13.24
C HIS A 23 15.14 24.48 -11.93
N GLN A 24 15.80 25.61 -12.01
CA GLN A 24 16.27 26.36 -10.86
C GLN A 24 15.23 27.44 -10.49
N PRO A 25 15.03 27.75 -9.21
CA PRO A 25 15.81 27.28 -8.05
C PRO A 25 15.31 25.96 -7.42
N GLU A 26 14.18 25.39 -7.87
CA GLU A 26 13.50 24.26 -7.25
C GLU A 26 14.27 22.93 -7.38
N ASN A 27 15.16 22.84 -8.38
CA ASN A 27 15.98 21.68 -8.70
C ASN A 27 15.17 20.41 -9.06
N GLU A 28 14.03 20.61 -9.73
CA GLU A 28 13.13 19.56 -10.19
C GLU A 28 12.41 19.97 -11.50
N PRO A 29 11.77 19.02 -12.23
CA PRO A 29 10.91 19.38 -13.37
C PRO A 29 9.68 20.18 -12.92
N LEU A 30 9.29 21.20 -13.69
CA LEU A 30 8.15 22.07 -13.33
C LEU A 30 6.83 21.29 -13.26
N THR A 31 6.64 20.32 -14.16
CA THR A 31 5.45 19.45 -14.15
C THR A 31 5.42 18.60 -12.87
N THR A 32 6.57 18.09 -12.44
CA THR A 32 6.68 17.30 -11.20
C THR A 32 6.30 18.15 -9.99
N MET A 33 6.85 19.37 -9.88
CA MET A 33 6.51 20.28 -8.81
C MET A 33 5.01 20.57 -8.73
N LYS A 34 4.37 20.87 -9.86
CA LYS A 34 2.92 21.11 -9.93
C LYS A 34 2.10 19.87 -9.57
N ALA A 35 2.55 18.68 -9.98
CA ALA A 35 1.90 17.43 -9.62
C ALA A 35 2.00 17.14 -8.11
N GLU A 36 3.14 17.40 -7.50
CA GLU A 36 3.35 17.29 -6.04
C GLU A 36 2.45 18.25 -5.27
N GLN A 37 2.29 19.49 -5.74
CA GLN A 37 1.37 20.47 -5.16
C GLN A 37 -0.08 19.97 -5.25
N ALA A 38 -0.50 19.44 -6.39
CA ALA A 38 -1.85 18.90 -6.56
C ALA A 38 -2.11 17.67 -5.65
N ILE A 39 -1.10 16.83 -5.44
CA ILE A 39 -1.17 15.68 -4.51
C ILE A 39 -1.27 16.16 -3.06
N ALA A 40 -0.45 17.14 -2.66
CA ALA A 40 -0.48 17.70 -1.32
C ALA A 40 -1.86 18.33 -1.01
N GLU A 41 -2.40 19.13 -1.94
CA GLU A 41 -3.74 19.72 -1.81
C GLU A 41 -4.83 18.63 -1.71
N PHE A 42 -4.73 17.57 -2.51
CA PHE A 42 -5.73 16.49 -2.50
C PHE A 42 -5.86 15.79 -1.14
N PHE A 43 -4.75 15.61 -0.44
CA PHE A 43 -4.70 15.01 0.88
C PHE A 43 -4.76 16.03 2.03
N ASP A 44 -5.00 17.31 1.72
CA ASP A 44 -5.02 18.42 2.72
C ASP A 44 -3.74 18.44 3.58
N GLN A 45 -2.59 18.34 2.91
CA GLN A 45 -1.27 18.29 3.57
C GLN A 45 -0.37 19.45 3.12
N GLU A 46 0.66 19.73 3.94
CA GLU A 46 1.58 20.85 3.71
C GLU A 46 2.44 20.66 2.44
N ALA A 47 2.84 19.43 2.13
CA ALA A 47 3.68 19.10 0.98
C ALA A 47 3.59 17.63 0.60
N ALA A 48 3.99 17.34 -0.65
CA ALA A 48 4.23 15.99 -1.16
C ALA A 48 5.53 15.93 -1.95
N ILE A 49 6.08 14.74 -2.10
CA ILE A 49 7.22 14.46 -2.98
C ILE A 49 7.09 13.10 -3.62
N MET A 50 7.38 13.02 -4.91
CA MET A 50 7.49 11.76 -5.64
C MET A 50 8.93 11.25 -5.58
N VAL A 51 9.10 9.96 -5.24
CA VAL A 51 10.41 9.36 -5.00
C VAL A 51 10.61 8.09 -5.82
N ARG A 52 11.87 7.75 -6.12
CA ARG A 52 12.23 6.49 -6.77
C ARG A 52 12.15 5.32 -5.79
N GLY A 53 11.84 4.13 -6.30
CA GLY A 53 11.79 2.88 -5.51
C GLY A 53 10.39 2.50 -5.04
N SER A 54 9.34 3.09 -5.64
CA SER A 54 7.95 2.77 -5.34
C SER A 54 7.61 3.00 -3.85
N GLY A 55 6.64 2.27 -3.30
CA GLY A 55 6.28 2.37 -1.88
C GLY A 55 7.42 2.03 -0.92
N THR A 56 8.30 1.10 -1.29
CA THR A 56 9.51 0.79 -0.52
C THR A 56 10.45 1.99 -0.44
N GLY A 57 10.66 2.68 -1.57
CA GLY A 57 11.44 3.92 -1.61
C GLY A 57 10.79 5.01 -0.76
N ALA A 58 9.47 5.19 -0.87
CA ALA A 58 8.73 6.18 -0.08
C ALA A 58 8.93 5.97 1.43
N ILE A 59 8.74 4.74 1.92
CA ILE A 59 8.96 4.39 3.34
C ILE A 59 10.41 4.65 3.74
N ARG A 60 11.38 4.23 2.92
CA ARG A 60 12.81 4.42 3.21
C ARG A 60 13.19 5.89 3.33
N TYR A 61 12.76 6.73 2.39
CA TYR A 61 13.03 8.16 2.43
C TYR A 61 12.32 8.85 3.59
N ALA A 62 11.08 8.48 3.88
CA ALA A 62 10.33 9.02 5.01
C ALA A 62 11.02 8.69 6.35
N LEU A 63 11.44 7.44 6.53
CA LEU A 63 12.20 7.04 7.73
C LEU A 63 13.56 7.72 7.81
N ALA A 64 14.29 7.87 6.70
CA ALA A 64 15.55 8.59 6.66
C ALA A 64 15.41 10.09 7.00
N ALA A 65 14.25 10.70 6.68
CA ALA A 65 13.96 12.08 7.05
C ALA A 65 13.51 12.23 8.51
N ALA A 66 12.90 11.20 9.08
CA ALA A 66 12.29 11.21 10.42
C ALA A 66 13.22 10.70 11.52
N ALA A 67 14.25 9.89 11.19
CA ALA A 67 15.11 9.19 12.16
C ALA A 67 16.57 9.19 11.74
N LYS A 68 17.45 8.76 12.65
CA LYS A 68 18.89 8.61 12.45
C LYS A 68 19.32 7.18 12.78
N ALA A 69 20.48 6.78 12.29
CA ALA A 69 21.07 5.49 12.65
C ALA A 69 21.25 5.37 14.18
N GLY A 70 20.84 4.23 14.73
CA GLY A 70 20.80 3.96 16.17
C GLY A 70 19.48 4.35 16.86
N ASP A 71 18.59 5.09 16.19
CA ASP A 71 17.29 5.42 16.78
C ASP A 71 16.40 4.18 16.90
N ARG A 72 15.63 4.13 18.00
CA ARG A 72 14.62 3.09 18.24
C ARG A 72 13.31 3.47 17.56
N ILE A 73 12.75 2.51 16.84
CA ILE A 73 11.49 2.68 16.07
C ILE A 73 10.40 1.79 16.64
N LEU A 74 9.25 2.39 16.98
CA LEU A 74 8.05 1.63 17.36
C LEU A 74 7.40 1.02 16.10
N ILE A 75 7.14 -0.28 16.14
CA ILE A 75 6.43 -1.03 15.08
C ILE A 75 5.43 -1.99 15.72
N HIS A 76 4.45 -2.43 14.91
CA HIS A 76 3.50 -3.45 15.34
C HIS A 76 4.18 -4.81 15.60
N ASP A 77 3.66 -5.56 16.59
CA ASP A 77 4.11 -6.92 16.92
C ASP A 77 3.52 -7.98 15.94
N ALA A 78 3.78 -7.78 14.68
CA ALA A 78 3.47 -8.70 13.58
C ALA A 78 4.69 -8.82 12.67
N PRO A 79 4.76 -9.83 11.80
CA PRO A 79 5.80 -9.88 10.79
C PRO A 79 5.77 -8.62 9.92
N VAL A 80 6.85 -7.87 9.91
CA VAL A 80 6.98 -6.68 9.07
C VAL A 80 7.19 -7.12 7.61
N TYR A 81 6.64 -6.36 6.66
CA TYR A 81 6.87 -6.63 5.25
C TYR A 81 8.38 -6.61 4.93
N SER A 82 8.86 -7.61 4.19
CA SER A 82 10.29 -7.88 4.02
C SER A 82 11.12 -6.68 3.56
N THR A 83 10.60 -5.88 2.62
CA THR A 83 11.34 -4.69 2.13
C THR A 83 11.36 -3.56 3.16
N THR A 84 10.41 -3.49 4.07
CA THR A 84 10.40 -2.55 5.20
C THR A 84 11.43 -2.96 6.24
N THR A 85 11.55 -4.26 6.54
CA THR A 85 12.63 -4.80 7.40
C THR A 85 13.99 -4.41 6.85
N VAL A 86 14.25 -4.70 5.56
CA VAL A 86 15.51 -4.31 4.90
C VAL A 86 15.74 -2.79 4.97
N SER A 87 14.69 -1.98 4.83
CA SER A 87 14.83 -0.51 4.91
C SER A 87 15.24 -0.05 6.31
N MET A 88 14.67 -0.63 7.37
CA MET A 88 15.06 -0.35 8.77
C MET A 88 16.52 -0.78 9.04
N GLU A 89 16.91 -1.97 8.57
CA GLU A 89 18.28 -2.47 8.69
C GLU A 89 19.30 -1.56 7.97
N MET A 90 19.01 -1.16 6.72
CA MET A 90 19.86 -0.23 5.96
C MET A 90 20.03 1.12 6.64
N LEU A 91 19.00 1.60 7.35
CA LEU A 91 19.04 2.87 8.08
C LEU A 91 19.61 2.72 9.51
N GLY A 92 19.93 1.50 9.93
CA GLY A 92 20.44 1.22 11.27
C GLY A 92 19.41 1.49 12.39
N LEU A 93 18.12 1.35 12.10
CA LEU A 93 17.04 1.55 13.08
C LEU A 93 16.86 0.29 13.94
N ILE A 94 16.55 0.49 15.22
CA ILE A 94 16.37 -0.59 16.20
C ILE A 94 14.87 -0.77 16.48
N PRO A 95 14.22 -1.86 15.99
CA PRO A 95 12.79 -2.03 16.18
C PRO A 95 12.43 -2.35 17.64
N VAL A 96 11.40 -1.66 18.12
CA VAL A 96 10.69 -1.93 19.37
C VAL A 96 9.26 -2.30 19.02
N ARG A 97 8.77 -3.42 19.56
CA ARG A 97 7.47 -3.98 19.19
C ARG A 97 6.41 -3.71 20.23
N ALA A 98 5.19 -3.45 19.77
CA ALA A 98 3.98 -3.42 20.61
C ALA A 98 2.81 -3.98 19.79
N ASP A 99 1.90 -4.68 20.42
CA ASP A 99 0.65 -5.09 19.77
C ASP A 99 -0.26 -3.86 19.59
N PHE A 100 -0.46 -3.45 18.33
CA PHE A 100 -1.31 -2.30 18.02
C PHE A 100 -2.81 -2.60 18.18
N ASN A 101 -3.19 -3.87 18.31
CA ASN A 101 -4.55 -4.25 18.69
C ASN A 101 -4.85 -3.95 20.17
N ASP A 102 -3.81 -3.77 21.01
CA ASP A 102 -3.93 -3.35 22.42
C ASP A 102 -3.32 -1.95 22.62
N LEU A 103 -4.17 -0.93 22.69
CA LEU A 103 -3.75 0.45 22.92
C LEU A 103 -3.04 0.64 24.29
N ASN A 104 -3.32 -0.20 25.29
CA ASN A 104 -2.62 -0.13 26.58
C ASN A 104 -1.20 -0.66 26.44
N GLU A 105 -0.96 -1.64 25.60
CA GLU A 105 0.40 -2.11 25.33
C GLU A 105 1.23 -1.03 24.63
N ILE A 106 0.66 -0.31 23.66
CA ILE A 106 1.33 0.85 23.05
C ILE A 106 1.76 1.85 24.15
N LYS A 107 0.84 2.23 25.05
CA LYS A 107 1.12 3.16 26.14
C LYS A 107 2.22 2.62 27.07
N ARG A 108 2.14 1.34 27.44
CA ARG A 108 3.15 0.68 28.28
C ARG A 108 4.53 0.74 27.62
N VAL A 109 4.64 0.28 26.38
CA VAL A 109 5.93 0.24 25.67
C VAL A 109 6.53 1.64 25.50
N LEU A 110 5.74 2.66 25.12
CA LEU A 110 6.22 4.02 24.98
C LEU A 110 6.71 4.64 26.29
N ASN A 111 6.12 4.23 27.44
CA ASN A 111 6.55 4.68 28.77
C ASN A 111 7.80 3.93 29.26
N GLU A 112 7.91 2.63 29.02
CA GLU A 112 9.04 1.79 29.43
C GLU A 112 10.28 2.03 28.55
N GLU A 113 10.09 2.47 27.30
CA GLU A 113 11.14 2.67 26.30
C GLU A 113 11.24 4.17 25.90
N PRO A 114 11.83 5.01 26.77
CA PRO A 114 11.87 6.46 26.53
C PRO A 114 12.70 6.86 25.32
N ASP A 115 13.57 5.98 24.82
CA ASP A 115 14.47 6.25 23.70
C ASP A 115 13.85 5.97 22.33
N ILE A 116 12.58 5.56 22.24
CA ILE A 116 11.86 5.49 20.96
C ILE A 116 11.78 6.90 20.35
N LYS A 117 12.27 7.06 19.12
CA LYS A 117 12.37 8.36 18.41
C LYS A 117 11.46 8.50 17.22
N VAL A 118 10.88 7.42 16.72
CA VAL A 118 10.01 7.39 15.55
C VAL A 118 9.04 6.22 15.67
N ALA A 119 7.88 6.31 15.02
CA ALA A 119 6.95 5.19 14.88
C ALA A 119 6.66 4.93 13.40
N LEU A 120 6.49 3.65 13.04
CA LEU A 120 5.98 3.22 11.74
C LEU A 120 4.70 2.41 11.95
N VAL A 121 3.60 2.87 11.37
CA VAL A 121 2.29 2.23 11.46
C VAL A 121 1.85 1.80 10.07
N GLN A 122 1.60 0.49 9.87
CA GLN A 122 1.09 -0.02 8.61
C GLN A 122 -0.42 0.03 8.59
N TYR A 123 -0.99 0.62 7.55
CA TYR A 123 -2.44 0.67 7.38
C TYR A 123 -3.01 -0.71 7.00
N SER A 124 -2.36 -1.40 6.05
CA SER A 124 -2.71 -2.78 5.71
C SER A 124 -2.14 -3.73 6.73
N ARG A 125 -3.00 -4.47 7.40
CA ARG A 125 -2.63 -5.37 8.49
C ARG A 125 -1.85 -6.57 7.99
N GLN A 126 -1.00 -7.12 8.83
CA GLN A 126 -0.06 -8.18 8.47
C GLN A 126 -0.48 -9.56 8.96
N LEU A 127 -1.44 -9.63 9.88
CA LEU A 127 -2.07 -10.88 10.33
C LEU A 127 -3.55 -10.90 9.95
N ILE A 128 -4.12 -12.11 9.86
CA ILE A 128 -5.55 -12.27 9.54
C ILE A 128 -6.44 -11.65 10.60
N ASP A 129 -6.01 -11.75 11.86
CA ASP A 129 -6.79 -11.33 13.04
C ASP A 129 -6.51 -9.88 13.45
N ASP A 130 -5.57 -9.19 12.79
CA ASP A 130 -5.30 -7.78 13.09
C ASP A 130 -6.54 -6.92 12.81
N SER A 131 -6.91 -6.09 13.78
CA SER A 131 -8.14 -5.29 13.73
C SER A 131 -7.99 -3.87 14.28
N TYR A 132 -6.77 -3.41 14.57
CA TYR A 132 -6.56 -2.07 15.13
C TYR A 132 -7.13 -0.96 14.25
N ASP A 133 -7.67 0.07 14.88
CA ASP A 133 -8.07 1.30 14.21
C ASP A 133 -6.87 2.24 14.04
N MET A 134 -6.64 2.69 12.80
CA MET A 134 -5.48 3.54 12.49
C MET A 134 -5.51 4.84 13.29
N LYS A 135 -6.67 5.50 13.39
CA LYS A 135 -6.80 6.78 14.09
C LYS A 135 -6.52 6.62 15.58
N GLU A 136 -7.06 5.56 16.21
CA GLU A 136 -6.85 5.31 17.63
C GLU A 136 -5.37 5.01 17.94
N VAL A 137 -4.69 4.21 17.09
CA VAL A 137 -3.26 3.94 17.23
C VAL A 137 -2.44 5.23 17.12
N LEU A 138 -2.67 6.04 16.08
CA LEU A 138 -1.94 7.30 15.88
C LEU A 138 -2.18 8.26 17.03
N GLN A 139 -3.42 8.41 17.48
CA GLN A 139 -3.78 9.24 18.62
C GLN A 139 -3.10 8.77 19.90
N THR A 140 -3.13 7.46 20.17
CA THR A 140 -2.49 6.87 21.36
C THR A 140 -0.98 7.14 21.39
N ILE A 141 -0.29 6.96 20.26
CA ILE A 141 1.14 7.27 20.14
C ILE A 141 1.37 8.75 20.44
N ARG A 142 0.56 9.62 19.83
CA ARG A 142 0.69 11.08 19.95
C ARG A 142 0.43 11.60 21.38
N GLU A 143 -0.52 11.00 22.08
CA GLU A 143 -0.82 11.33 23.50
C GLU A 143 0.34 10.94 24.43
N CYS A 144 1.01 9.80 24.15
CA CYS A 144 2.12 9.34 24.96
C CYS A 144 3.42 10.07 24.66
N LYS A 145 3.67 10.39 23.37
CA LYS A 145 4.98 10.89 22.96
C LYS A 145 4.92 11.74 21.70
N ASN A 146 5.59 12.88 21.72
CA ASN A 146 5.74 13.74 20.55
C ASN A 146 6.93 13.28 19.70
N ILE A 147 6.74 12.22 18.92
CA ILE A 147 7.72 11.66 17.98
C ILE A 147 7.15 11.67 16.56
N PRO A 148 8.00 11.68 15.51
CA PRO A 148 7.54 11.49 14.14
C PRO A 148 6.80 10.17 13.96
N ILE A 149 5.67 10.20 13.26
CA ILE A 149 4.89 9.01 12.90
C ILE A 149 4.85 8.92 11.38
N VAL A 150 5.37 7.84 10.85
CA VAL A 150 5.31 7.48 9.42
C VAL A 150 4.26 6.39 9.25
N THR A 151 3.39 6.51 8.24
CA THR A 151 2.45 5.45 7.90
C THR A 151 2.78 4.80 6.56
N ASP A 152 2.64 3.48 6.51
CA ASP A 152 2.65 2.71 5.28
C ASP A 152 1.21 2.55 4.79
N ASP A 153 0.82 3.41 3.85
CA ASP A 153 -0.52 3.45 3.28
C ASP A 153 -0.63 2.68 1.95
N ASN A 154 0.37 1.85 1.63
CA ASN A 154 0.25 0.93 0.52
C ASN A 154 -1.01 0.07 0.67
N TYR A 155 -1.79 -0.08 -0.40
CA TYR A 155 -3.09 -0.73 -0.45
C TYR A 155 -4.24 -0.01 0.32
N ALA A 156 -3.98 1.09 1.01
CA ALA A 156 -5.02 1.88 1.69
C ALA A 156 -5.48 3.07 0.84
N VAL A 157 -4.56 3.76 0.19
CA VAL A 157 -4.85 4.95 -0.64
C VAL A 157 -5.94 4.66 -1.66
N MET A 158 -6.93 5.54 -1.77
CA MET A 158 -8.15 5.44 -2.62
C MET A 158 -9.09 4.27 -2.25
N LYS A 159 -8.88 3.58 -1.14
CA LYS A 159 -9.76 2.50 -0.63
C LYS A 159 -10.31 2.79 0.75
N VAL A 160 -9.71 3.72 1.46
CA VAL A 160 -10.15 4.21 2.77
C VAL A 160 -10.57 5.66 2.65
N GLU A 161 -11.38 6.12 3.59
CA GLU A 161 -11.86 7.51 3.60
C GLU A 161 -10.72 8.51 3.85
N LYS A 162 -9.80 8.16 4.75
CA LYS A 162 -8.64 8.98 5.12
C LYS A 162 -7.39 8.14 5.26
N ILE A 163 -6.27 8.59 4.71
CA ILE A 163 -4.95 7.98 4.88
C ILE A 163 -4.27 8.46 6.17
N GLY A 164 -3.11 7.89 6.50
CA GLY A 164 -2.45 8.14 7.78
C GLY A 164 -2.22 9.62 8.10
N CYS A 165 -1.73 10.43 7.15
CA CYS A 165 -1.48 11.86 7.37
C CYS A 165 -2.78 12.66 7.60
N GLU A 166 -3.89 12.25 7.02
CA GLU A 166 -5.21 12.85 7.29
C GLU A 166 -5.78 12.42 8.66
N LEU A 167 -5.21 11.36 9.27
CA LEU A 167 -5.57 10.84 10.58
C LEU A 167 -4.60 11.25 11.69
N GLY A 168 -3.54 12.01 11.36
CA GLY A 168 -2.61 12.58 12.34
C GLY A 168 -1.19 12.04 12.34
N SER A 169 -0.78 11.22 11.34
CA SER A 169 0.63 10.93 11.13
C SER A 169 1.37 12.13 10.53
N ASP A 170 2.70 12.14 10.64
CA ASP A 170 3.52 13.21 10.06
C ASP A 170 3.77 12.98 8.57
N LEU A 171 3.87 11.71 8.15
CA LEU A 171 4.12 11.29 6.77
C LEU A 171 3.30 10.05 6.42
N SER A 172 2.68 10.06 5.24
CA SER A 172 2.07 8.91 4.58
C SER A 172 2.89 8.49 3.37
N CYS A 173 3.10 7.18 3.20
CA CYS A 173 3.93 6.59 2.16
C CYS A 173 3.14 5.59 1.32
N PHE A 174 3.18 5.72 -0.01
CA PHE A 174 2.50 4.77 -0.88
C PHE A 174 3.13 4.65 -2.27
N SER A 175 2.78 3.58 -2.96
CA SER A 175 3.21 3.26 -4.31
C SER A 175 2.20 3.76 -5.33
N THR A 176 2.66 4.39 -6.39
CA THR A 176 1.76 4.89 -7.45
C THR A 176 1.31 3.79 -8.40
N PHE A 177 2.14 2.76 -8.65
CA PHE A 177 1.76 1.73 -9.63
C PHE A 177 0.63 0.80 -9.14
N LYS A 178 0.41 0.70 -7.83
CA LYS A 178 -0.80 0.09 -7.25
C LYS A 178 -2.06 0.94 -7.45
N LEU A 179 -1.89 2.18 -7.89
CA LEU A 179 -2.92 3.15 -8.25
C LEU A 179 -2.90 3.47 -9.75
N GLN A 180 -2.54 2.50 -10.57
CA GLN A 180 -2.47 2.58 -12.04
C GLN A 180 -1.44 3.59 -12.59
N GLY A 181 -0.61 4.14 -11.73
CA GLY A 181 0.51 5.00 -12.11
C GLY A 181 1.72 4.22 -12.63
N PRO A 182 2.86 4.89 -12.87
CA PRO A 182 4.09 4.26 -13.32
C PRO A 182 4.75 3.39 -12.26
N GLU A 183 5.51 2.40 -12.70
CA GLU A 183 6.36 1.58 -11.85
C GLU A 183 7.52 2.42 -11.29
N GLY A 184 8.02 2.03 -10.15
CA GLY A 184 9.19 2.64 -9.57
C GLY A 184 8.97 4.01 -8.92
N ILE A 185 7.78 4.60 -9.01
CA ILE A 185 7.45 5.86 -8.34
C ILE A 185 6.64 5.59 -7.07
N GLY A 186 7.11 6.15 -5.96
CA GLY A 186 6.38 6.26 -4.70
C GLY A 186 6.04 7.70 -4.39
N VAL A 187 5.15 7.92 -3.44
CA VAL A 187 4.78 9.24 -2.92
C VAL A 187 4.97 9.26 -1.42
N VAL A 188 5.55 10.34 -0.93
CA VAL A 188 5.51 10.73 0.48
C VAL A 188 4.72 12.02 0.58
N VAL A 189 3.72 12.06 1.44
CA VAL A 189 2.87 13.24 1.65
C VAL A 189 2.73 13.53 3.14
N GLY A 190 2.74 14.78 3.55
CA GLY A 190 2.60 15.19 4.94
C GLY A 190 3.33 16.49 5.27
N LYS A 191 4.02 16.54 6.41
CA LYS A 191 4.67 17.75 6.93
C LYS A 191 5.83 18.21 6.06
N LYS A 192 5.83 19.48 5.71
CA LYS A 192 6.81 20.14 4.85
C LYS A 192 8.26 19.95 5.34
N GLU A 193 8.50 20.01 6.63
CA GLU A 193 9.84 19.88 7.21
C GLU A 193 10.53 18.55 6.85
N TYR A 194 9.78 17.44 6.76
CA TYR A 194 10.32 16.14 6.35
C TYR A 194 10.42 16.03 4.84
N ILE A 195 9.44 16.56 4.11
CA ILE A 195 9.46 16.58 2.64
C ILE A 195 10.69 17.36 2.14
N GLU A 196 11.03 18.50 2.75
CA GLU A 196 12.22 19.26 2.40
C GLU A 196 13.54 18.51 2.70
N LYS A 197 13.56 17.68 3.75
CA LYS A 197 14.73 16.80 3.99
C LYS A 197 14.85 15.75 2.88
N ILE A 198 13.75 15.16 2.43
CA ILE A 198 13.74 14.19 1.33
C ILE A 198 14.16 14.89 0.02
N ARG A 199 13.65 16.09 -0.26
CA ARG A 199 14.03 16.88 -1.45
C ARG A 199 15.55 17.12 -1.51
N LYS A 200 16.19 17.41 -0.38
CA LYS A 200 17.66 17.54 -0.31
C LYS A 200 18.40 16.24 -0.63
N MET A 201 17.85 15.08 -0.29
CA MET A 201 18.42 13.76 -0.66
C MET A 201 18.30 13.50 -2.16
N HIS A 202 17.35 14.15 -2.85
CA HIS A 202 17.08 14.04 -4.28
C HIS A 202 17.73 15.16 -5.11
N TYR A 203 18.84 15.73 -4.66
CA TYR A 203 19.51 16.85 -5.35
C TYR A 203 19.89 16.52 -6.80
N SER A 204 20.32 15.29 -7.09
CA SER A 204 20.70 14.87 -8.43
C SER A 204 19.48 14.73 -9.35
N GLY A 205 19.55 15.28 -10.56
CA GLY A 205 18.49 15.16 -11.57
C GLY A 205 18.08 13.73 -11.89
N GLY A 206 19.00 12.76 -11.76
CA GLY A 206 18.68 11.31 -11.91
C GLY A 206 17.82 10.74 -10.78
N CYS A 207 17.73 11.41 -9.63
CA CYS A 207 16.84 11.04 -8.53
C CYS A 207 15.43 11.61 -8.73
N GLN A 208 15.28 12.67 -9.50
CA GLN A 208 14.00 13.35 -9.71
C GLN A 208 13.02 12.50 -10.53
N THR A 209 11.77 12.52 -10.14
CA THR A 209 10.66 12.03 -10.99
C THR A 209 10.49 13.02 -12.13
N GLN A 210 10.51 12.54 -13.36
CA GLN A 210 10.40 13.41 -14.54
C GLN A 210 8.94 13.78 -14.83
N GLY A 211 8.72 14.88 -15.52
CA GLY A 211 7.37 15.40 -15.78
C GLY A 211 6.42 14.40 -16.43
N HIS A 212 6.90 13.55 -17.34
CA HIS A 212 6.05 12.52 -17.97
C HIS A 212 5.62 11.44 -16.96
N GLU A 213 6.48 11.06 -16.02
CA GLU A 213 6.13 10.13 -14.94
C GLU A 213 5.14 10.77 -13.96
N ALA A 214 5.36 12.05 -13.62
CA ALA A 214 4.45 12.82 -12.76
C ALA A 214 3.05 12.94 -13.37
N MET A 215 2.95 13.19 -14.67
CA MET A 215 1.67 13.21 -15.38
C MET A 215 0.98 11.84 -15.37
N ASP A 216 1.73 10.76 -15.48
CA ASP A 216 1.17 9.41 -15.41
C ASP A 216 0.74 9.06 -13.96
N VAL A 217 1.43 9.57 -12.94
CA VAL A 217 0.97 9.49 -11.54
C VAL A 217 -0.38 10.17 -11.37
N LEU A 218 -0.54 11.40 -11.85
CA LEU A 218 -1.80 12.14 -11.74
C LEU A 218 -2.96 11.42 -12.45
N ARG A 219 -2.72 10.91 -13.68
CA ARG A 219 -3.71 10.12 -14.42
C ARG A 219 -4.11 8.87 -13.66
N GLY A 220 -3.14 8.15 -13.09
CA GLY A 220 -3.37 6.99 -12.23
C GLY A 220 -4.27 7.34 -11.05
N LEU A 221 -3.96 8.40 -10.32
CA LEU A 221 -4.73 8.86 -9.16
C LEU A 221 -6.17 9.28 -9.51
N VAL A 222 -6.42 9.77 -10.72
CA VAL A 222 -7.76 10.10 -11.21
C VAL A 222 -8.58 8.85 -11.53
N TYR A 223 -7.98 7.83 -12.16
CA TYR A 223 -8.69 6.63 -12.61
C TYR A 223 -8.76 5.52 -11.55
N ALA A 224 -7.79 5.45 -10.65
CA ALA A 224 -7.72 4.39 -9.65
C ALA A 224 -8.99 4.27 -8.78
N PRO A 225 -9.60 5.34 -8.26
CA PRO A 225 -10.79 5.23 -7.40
C PRO A 225 -11.94 4.48 -8.07
N VAL A 226 -12.21 4.75 -9.36
CA VAL A 226 -13.28 4.08 -10.11
C VAL A 226 -12.99 2.60 -10.26
N SER A 227 -11.76 2.26 -10.67
CA SER A 227 -11.33 0.88 -10.85
C SER A 227 -11.34 0.09 -9.54
N LEU A 228 -10.86 0.68 -8.45
CA LEU A 228 -10.81 0.06 -7.13
C LEU A 228 -12.21 -0.13 -6.53
N ALA A 229 -13.13 0.81 -6.77
CA ALA A 229 -14.53 0.67 -6.33
C ALA A 229 -15.25 -0.49 -7.04
N ILE A 230 -15.06 -0.62 -8.37
CA ILE A 230 -15.61 -1.74 -9.14
C ILE A 230 -15.02 -3.06 -8.63
N GLN A 231 -13.71 -3.13 -8.44
CA GLN A 231 -13.01 -4.31 -7.92
C GLN A 231 -13.50 -4.69 -6.51
N ALA A 232 -13.72 -3.73 -5.63
CA ALA A 232 -14.24 -3.98 -4.28
C ALA A 232 -15.65 -4.57 -4.35
N LYS A 233 -16.55 -3.97 -5.16
CA LYS A 233 -17.92 -4.48 -5.36
C LYS A 233 -17.93 -5.91 -5.92
N THR A 234 -17.07 -6.18 -6.91
CA THR A 234 -16.93 -7.54 -7.47
C THR A 234 -16.41 -8.52 -6.42
N GLY A 235 -15.45 -8.12 -5.59
CA GLY A 235 -14.94 -8.94 -4.48
C GLY A 235 -16.02 -9.29 -3.46
N GLU A 236 -16.87 -8.35 -3.10
CA GLU A 236 -18.01 -8.56 -2.21
C GLU A 236 -19.04 -9.53 -2.82
N GLU A 237 -19.36 -9.40 -4.12
CA GLU A 237 -20.22 -10.32 -4.83
C GLU A 237 -19.66 -11.74 -4.82
N ILE A 238 -18.37 -11.92 -5.14
CA ILE A 238 -17.71 -13.22 -5.10
C ILE A 238 -17.79 -13.80 -3.69
N LEU A 239 -17.49 -13.01 -2.64
CA LEU A 239 -17.56 -13.45 -1.26
C LEU A 239 -18.95 -14.01 -0.93
N GLN A 240 -20.03 -13.29 -1.28
CA GLN A 240 -21.41 -13.75 -1.01
C GLN A 240 -21.74 -15.06 -1.74
N ARG A 241 -21.32 -15.21 -2.99
CA ARG A 241 -21.52 -16.43 -3.79
C ARG A 241 -20.76 -17.62 -3.17
N LEU A 242 -19.53 -17.43 -2.69
CA LEU A 242 -18.77 -18.48 -2.01
C LEU A 242 -19.39 -18.84 -0.66
N LYS A 243 -19.87 -17.87 0.13
CA LYS A 243 -20.63 -18.12 1.37
C LYS A 243 -21.90 -18.89 1.11
N ASN A 244 -22.57 -18.67 -0.03
CA ASN A 244 -23.74 -19.43 -0.47
C ASN A 244 -23.40 -20.82 -1.05
N LYS A 245 -22.13 -21.26 -0.95
CA LYS A 245 -21.67 -22.57 -1.42
C LYS A 245 -21.85 -22.81 -2.93
N GLU A 246 -21.79 -21.76 -3.74
CA GLU A 246 -21.92 -21.89 -5.19
C GLU A 246 -20.74 -22.67 -5.83
N VAL A 247 -19.57 -22.69 -5.18
CA VAL A 247 -18.40 -23.45 -5.61
C VAL A 247 -18.11 -24.57 -4.61
N PRO A 248 -18.26 -25.85 -4.99
CA PRO A 248 -17.87 -26.98 -4.15
C PRO A 248 -16.36 -26.98 -3.85
N GLY A 249 -15.98 -27.52 -2.70
CA GLY A 249 -14.57 -27.61 -2.28
C GLY A 249 -14.04 -26.35 -1.56
N ILE A 250 -14.91 -25.36 -1.33
CA ILE A 250 -14.61 -24.17 -0.54
C ILE A 250 -15.10 -24.36 0.90
N LYS A 251 -14.15 -24.35 1.85
CA LYS A 251 -14.45 -24.40 3.28
C LYS A 251 -14.97 -23.07 3.78
N ASP A 252 -14.21 -21.98 3.52
CA ASP A 252 -14.58 -20.62 3.90
C ASP A 252 -13.96 -19.57 2.95
N ALA A 253 -14.49 -18.36 2.99
CA ALA A 253 -13.98 -17.21 2.28
C ALA A 253 -14.15 -15.93 3.12
N THR A 254 -13.15 -15.07 3.14
CA THR A 254 -13.15 -13.80 3.87
C THR A 254 -12.45 -12.70 3.08
N ILE A 255 -12.80 -11.46 3.34
CA ILE A 255 -12.02 -10.32 2.85
C ILE A 255 -10.99 -10.01 3.92
N ALA A 256 -9.73 -10.33 3.63
CA ALA A 256 -8.62 -10.04 4.51
C ALA A 256 -8.17 -8.60 4.35
N ASN A 257 -7.64 -8.05 5.44
CA ASN A 257 -7.19 -6.67 5.45
C ASN A 257 -8.26 -5.75 4.89
N ALA A 258 -9.19 -5.33 5.71
CA ALA A 258 -10.34 -4.51 5.30
C ALA A 258 -9.95 -3.36 4.36
N GLN A 259 -8.72 -2.84 4.49
CA GLN A 259 -8.16 -1.77 3.68
C GLN A 259 -7.75 -2.22 2.28
N SER A 260 -7.12 -3.41 2.13
CA SER A 260 -6.72 -3.93 0.82
C SER A 260 -7.87 -4.64 0.08
N LYS A 261 -8.89 -5.08 0.82
CA LYS A 261 -10.06 -5.77 0.29
C LYS A 261 -9.72 -7.00 -0.58
N VAL A 262 -8.66 -7.70 -0.22
CA VAL A 262 -8.24 -8.94 -0.88
C VAL A 262 -9.08 -10.10 -0.37
N LEU A 263 -9.63 -10.89 -1.30
CA LEU A 263 -10.38 -12.10 -0.95
C LEU A 263 -9.41 -13.24 -0.61
N ILE A 264 -9.58 -13.85 0.56
CA ILE A 264 -8.91 -15.09 0.96
C ILE A 264 -9.93 -16.21 0.93
N VAL A 265 -9.57 -17.31 0.29
CA VAL A 265 -10.40 -18.50 0.14
C VAL A 265 -9.68 -19.68 0.79
N GLU A 266 -10.33 -20.31 1.75
CA GLU A 266 -9.88 -21.57 2.38
C GLU A 266 -10.53 -22.76 1.66
N LEU A 267 -9.69 -23.71 1.24
CA LEU A 267 -10.12 -24.93 0.57
C LEU A 267 -10.46 -26.03 1.59
N GLU A 268 -11.38 -26.91 1.25
CA GLU A 268 -11.71 -28.13 2.05
C GLU A 268 -10.54 -29.14 2.00
N THR A 269 -9.88 -29.25 0.85
CA THR A 269 -8.72 -30.11 0.64
C THR A 269 -7.45 -29.26 0.61
N PRO A 270 -6.33 -29.70 1.24
CA PRO A 270 -5.10 -28.93 1.26
C PRO A 270 -4.30 -29.08 -0.06
N ASN A 271 -4.88 -28.63 -1.17
CA ASN A 271 -4.33 -28.70 -2.52
C ASN A 271 -4.21 -27.32 -3.20
N ALA A 272 -4.11 -26.24 -2.42
CA ALA A 272 -4.07 -24.87 -2.93
C ALA A 272 -3.02 -24.64 -4.02
N ARG A 273 -1.85 -25.28 -3.93
CA ARG A 273 -0.79 -25.16 -4.95
C ARG A 273 -1.24 -25.69 -6.31
N GLU A 274 -1.96 -26.83 -6.33
CA GLU A 274 -2.46 -27.37 -7.59
C GLU A 274 -3.63 -26.54 -8.12
N VAL A 275 -4.53 -26.07 -7.25
CA VAL A 275 -5.60 -25.14 -7.64
C VAL A 275 -5.01 -23.89 -8.32
N LEU A 276 -3.97 -23.27 -7.75
CA LEU A 276 -3.30 -22.11 -8.34
C LEU A 276 -2.69 -22.43 -9.71
N LYS A 277 -2.05 -23.58 -9.86
CA LYS A 277 -1.48 -24.04 -11.14
C LYS A 277 -2.55 -24.28 -12.21
N GLN A 278 -3.72 -24.80 -11.82
CA GLN A 278 -4.82 -24.98 -12.75
C GLN A 278 -5.47 -23.63 -13.10
N ALA A 279 -5.57 -22.68 -12.15
CA ALA A 279 -6.05 -21.33 -12.42
C ALA A 279 -5.17 -20.59 -13.43
N GLU A 280 -3.85 -20.72 -13.34
CA GLU A 280 -2.91 -20.17 -14.32
C GLU A 280 -3.15 -20.72 -15.74
N LYS A 281 -3.37 -22.04 -15.88
CA LYS A 281 -3.71 -22.65 -17.16
C LYS A 281 -5.06 -22.18 -17.73
N LEU A 282 -5.94 -21.65 -16.88
CA LEU A 282 -7.23 -21.06 -17.27
C LEU A 282 -7.13 -19.57 -17.56
N GLY A 283 -5.94 -18.97 -17.48
CA GLY A 283 -5.67 -17.57 -17.81
C GLY A 283 -5.67 -16.62 -16.62
N ALA A 284 -5.79 -17.12 -15.40
CA ALA A 284 -5.58 -16.30 -14.21
C ALA A 284 -4.09 -15.95 -14.02
N LEU A 285 -3.81 -14.78 -13.47
CA LEU A 285 -2.45 -14.33 -13.21
C LEU A 285 -1.91 -15.02 -11.93
N PRO A 286 -0.72 -15.66 -11.96
CA PRO A 286 -0.20 -16.39 -10.80
C PRO A 286 0.58 -15.50 -9.82
N ASN A 287 1.13 -14.39 -10.32
CA ASN A 287 1.96 -13.48 -9.55
C ASN A 287 1.62 -12.03 -9.89
N PRO A 288 1.54 -11.15 -8.90
CA PRO A 288 1.30 -9.74 -9.16
C PRO A 288 2.57 -9.03 -9.65
N VAL A 289 2.40 -8.04 -10.52
CA VAL A 289 3.34 -6.94 -10.70
C VAL A 289 3.13 -5.93 -9.57
N GLY A 290 1.90 -5.49 -9.37
CA GLY A 290 1.49 -4.58 -8.31
C GLY A 290 0.22 -4.98 -7.58
N ALA A 291 -0.39 -6.10 -7.93
CA ALA A 291 -1.67 -6.62 -7.46
C ALA A 291 -2.91 -5.80 -7.88
N GLU A 292 -2.75 -4.55 -8.23
CA GLU A 292 -3.83 -3.63 -8.65
C GLU A 292 -3.34 -2.62 -9.68
N SER A 293 -2.24 -2.93 -10.35
CA SER A 293 -1.64 -2.05 -11.35
C SER A 293 -2.43 -2.06 -12.67
N LYS A 294 -2.01 -1.23 -13.60
CA LYS A 294 -2.56 -1.21 -14.96
C LYS A 294 -2.29 -2.50 -15.77
N TYR A 295 -1.37 -3.35 -15.30
CA TYR A 295 -1.00 -4.61 -15.96
C TYR A 295 -1.89 -5.79 -15.57
N GLU A 296 -2.46 -5.80 -14.36
CA GLU A 296 -3.35 -6.86 -13.92
C GLU A 296 -4.75 -6.65 -14.49
N ILE A 297 -4.97 -7.12 -15.74
CA ILE A 297 -6.28 -7.08 -16.40
C ILE A 297 -7.12 -8.32 -16.12
N ALA A 298 -6.49 -9.50 -16.06
CA ALA A 298 -7.13 -10.76 -15.69
C ALA A 298 -7.19 -10.93 -14.16
N PRO A 299 -8.05 -11.81 -13.64
CA PRO A 299 -8.09 -12.08 -12.22
C PRO A 299 -6.77 -12.66 -11.73
N LEU A 300 -6.34 -12.27 -10.55
CA LEU A 300 -5.13 -12.73 -9.91
C LEU A 300 -5.48 -13.82 -8.89
N PHE A 301 -4.93 -15.01 -9.08
CA PHE A 301 -5.00 -16.15 -8.17
C PHE A 301 -3.60 -16.46 -7.68
N TYR A 302 -3.32 -16.25 -6.40
CA TYR A 302 -1.95 -16.33 -5.91
C TYR A 302 -1.88 -16.78 -4.45
N LYS A 303 -0.68 -17.18 -4.04
CA LYS A 303 -0.43 -17.63 -2.67
C LYS A 303 -0.72 -16.53 -1.63
N VAL A 304 -1.05 -16.92 -0.40
CA VAL A 304 -1.18 -16.01 0.73
C VAL A 304 0.12 -15.26 1.01
N SER A 305 0.03 -14.12 1.71
CA SER A 305 1.19 -13.26 1.95
C SER A 305 2.28 -13.95 2.76
N GLY A 306 3.53 -13.53 2.55
CA GLY A 306 4.66 -14.03 3.32
C GLY A 306 4.53 -13.76 4.83
N THR A 307 3.86 -12.67 5.21
CA THR A 307 3.59 -12.34 6.62
C THR A 307 2.62 -13.33 7.27
N PHE A 308 1.55 -13.72 6.54
CA PHE A 308 0.63 -14.78 7.01
C PHE A 308 1.36 -16.12 7.14
N LEU A 309 2.18 -16.49 6.14
CA LEU A 309 2.96 -17.73 6.16
C LEU A 309 4.03 -17.74 7.26
N ALA A 310 4.57 -16.60 7.64
CA ALA A 310 5.50 -16.52 8.76
C ALA A 310 4.83 -16.87 10.10
N LYS A 311 3.54 -16.59 10.23
CA LYS A 311 2.74 -16.94 11.42
C LYS A 311 2.23 -18.40 11.36
N ASP A 312 1.71 -18.81 10.19
CA ASP A 312 1.19 -20.17 9.95
C ASP A 312 1.62 -20.67 8.56
N PRO A 313 2.71 -21.43 8.48
CA PRO A 313 3.20 -22.00 7.21
C PRO A 313 2.21 -22.93 6.50
N THR A 314 1.25 -23.55 7.24
CA THR A 314 0.27 -24.49 6.64
C THR A 314 -0.72 -23.83 5.73
N LEU A 315 -0.89 -22.50 5.82
CA LEU A 315 -1.78 -21.72 4.96
C LEU A 315 -1.44 -21.86 3.47
N ILE A 316 -0.17 -22.14 3.14
CA ILE A 316 0.27 -22.27 1.75
C ILE A 316 -0.41 -23.42 1.01
N ASP A 317 -0.82 -24.46 1.72
CA ASP A 317 -1.45 -25.64 1.13
C ASP A 317 -2.98 -25.59 1.16
N ARG A 318 -3.59 -24.73 1.98
CA ARG A 318 -5.04 -24.68 2.19
C ARG A 318 -5.72 -23.37 1.86
N MET A 319 -4.96 -22.28 1.65
CA MET A 319 -5.52 -20.96 1.35
C MET A 319 -4.94 -20.36 0.09
N ILE A 320 -5.79 -19.64 -0.64
CA ILE A 320 -5.41 -18.84 -1.81
C ILE A 320 -5.93 -17.41 -1.66
N ARG A 321 -5.25 -16.47 -2.29
CA ARG A 321 -5.73 -15.10 -2.44
C ARG A 321 -6.31 -14.92 -3.84
N ILE A 322 -7.41 -14.18 -3.92
CA ILE A 322 -8.02 -13.81 -5.19
C ILE A 322 -8.22 -12.30 -5.23
N ASN A 323 -7.79 -11.70 -6.32
CA ASN A 323 -8.09 -10.33 -6.65
C ASN A 323 -8.79 -10.32 -8.02
N PRO A 324 -10.05 -9.86 -8.13
CA PRO A 324 -10.78 -9.89 -9.38
C PRO A 324 -10.18 -9.00 -10.47
N ASN A 325 -9.41 -7.98 -10.11
CA ASN A 325 -8.85 -6.96 -11.01
C ASN A 325 -9.94 -6.35 -11.91
N ARG A 326 -9.92 -6.67 -13.21
CA ARG A 326 -10.91 -6.14 -14.19
C ARG A 326 -11.96 -7.18 -14.58
N ALA A 327 -11.88 -8.40 -14.03
CA ALA A 327 -12.84 -9.45 -14.31
C ALA A 327 -14.11 -9.29 -13.48
N GLY A 328 -15.25 -9.68 -14.04
CA GLY A 328 -16.49 -9.81 -13.31
C GLY A 328 -16.53 -11.06 -12.43
N ALA A 329 -17.49 -11.11 -11.50
CA ALA A 329 -17.63 -12.21 -10.56
C ALA A 329 -17.85 -13.57 -11.25
N ASP A 330 -18.61 -13.65 -12.33
CA ASP A 330 -18.85 -14.90 -13.07
C ASP A 330 -17.55 -15.51 -13.58
N THR A 331 -16.66 -14.69 -14.16
CA THR A 331 -15.36 -15.14 -14.66
C THR A 331 -14.50 -15.72 -13.52
N VAL A 332 -14.46 -15.02 -12.39
CA VAL A 332 -13.65 -15.45 -11.22
C VAL A 332 -14.19 -16.75 -10.62
N ILE A 333 -15.51 -16.85 -10.46
CA ILE A 333 -16.19 -18.06 -9.94
C ILE A 333 -15.97 -19.25 -10.88
N GLU A 334 -16.07 -19.04 -12.20
CA GLU A 334 -15.85 -20.09 -13.18
C GLU A 334 -14.41 -20.60 -13.16
N VAL A 335 -13.42 -19.69 -13.12
CA VAL A 335 -11.99 -20.06 -13.00
C VAL A 335 -11.77 -20.84 -11.72
N LEU A 336 -12.30 -20.38 -10.59
CA LEU A 336 -12.11 -21.05 -9.30
C LEU A 336 -12.72 -22.46 -9.30
N ARG A 337 -13.97 -22.61 -9.77
CA ARG A 337 -14.66 -23.89 -9.87
C ARG A 337 -13.86 -24.89 -10.71
N LYS A 338 -13.52 -24.52 -11.95
CA LYS A 338 -12.76 -25.36 -12.87
C LYS A 338 -11.36 -25.70 -12.32
N SER A 339 -10.74 -24.79 -11.59
CA SER A 339 -9.42 -25.04 -11.00
C SER A 339 -9.49 -26.10 -9.90
N ILE A 340 -10.53 -26.07 -9.07
CA ILE A 340 -10.77 -27.07 -8.02
C ILE A 340 -11.11 -28.44 -8.67
N GLU A 341 -12.03 -28.47 -9.63
CA GLU A 341 -12.41 -29.70 -10.36
C GLU A 341 -11.19 -30.39 -11.01
N ARG A 342 -10.24 -29.63 -11.57
CA ARG A 342 -9.04 -30.19 -12.23
C ARG A 342 -7.91 -30.51 -11.25
N SER A 343 -8.04 -30.14 -10.00
CA SER A 343 -7.04 -30.40 -8.95
C SER A 343 -7.43 -31.53 -7.99
N ALA A 344 -8.63 -32.10 -8.19
CA ALA A 344 -9.17 -33.22 -7.44
C ALA A 344 -8.50 -34.56 -7.78
#